data_9fc163a3986996cfc72a8aa8ccea54ca
#
_entry.id   9fc163a3986996cfc72a8aa8ccea54ca
#
_cell.length_a   1.000
_cell.length_b   1.000
_cell.length_c   1.000
_cell.angle_alpha   90.00
_cell.angle_beta   90.00
_cell.angle_gamma   90.00
#
_symmetry.space_group_name_H-M   'P 1'
#
loop_
_entity.id
_entity.type
_entity.pdbx_description
1 polymer ?
#
loop_
_entity_poly.entity_id
_entity_poly.type
_entity_poly.pdbx_seq_one_letter_code
_entity_poly.pdbx_strand_id
1 'polypeptide(L)'
;MSIIHNLKYIHSAHFIDDLPEDSGFEIAFAGRSNAGKSSAINALANHNRLAYVSKQPGRTQLINFFQLHHSENFKIVDLPGYGFAKVNIDMKKHWDIVLPHYLQKRHALVGLIIVMDIRHSLTPLDDQMIRWFIPTGKPIHILLTKADKLSRNQTNQELQKFKQKLKACNFEAPISFQSFSSLKKDGLEDVEDIFLKWLPFSG
;
A
#
# COMPACT_ATOMS: atom_id res chain seq x y z
N MET A 1 -8.66 -16.85 -11.80
CA MET A 1 -9.66 -15.76 -11.68
C MET A 1 -9.15 -14.83 -10.62
N SER A 2 -8.96 -13.54 -10.89
CA SER A 2 -8.43 -12.62 -9.88
C SER A 2 -9.37 -12.52 -8.68
N ILE A 3 -8.81 -12.64 -7.47
CA ILE A 3 -9.59 -12.54 -6.22
C ILE A 3 -9.96 -11.10 -5.86
N ILE A 4 -9.36 -10.11 -6.54
CA ILE A 4 -9.48 -8.69 -6.18
C ILE A 4 -10.38 -7.92 -7.15
N HIS A 5 -10.91 -8.57 -8.18
CA HIS A 5 -11.86 -7.94 -9.10
C HIS A 5 -13.15 -7.57 -8.36
N ASN A 6 -13.75 -6.45 -8.75
CA ASN A 6 -15.02 -5.95 -8.20
C ASN A 6 -14.94 -5.45 -6.75
N LEU A 7 -13.89 -4.72 -6.42
CA LEU A 7 -13.88 -3.91 -5.20
C LEU A 7 -14.91 -2.78 -5.30
N LYS A 8 -15.63 -2.54 -4.21
CA LYS A 8 -16.50 -1.37 -4.03
C LYS A 8 -15.99 -0.49 -2.90
N TYR A 9 -16.09 0.82 -3.04
CA TYR A 9 -15.88 1.74 -1.95
C TYR A 9 -16.98 1.56 -0.89
N ILE A 10 -16.58 1.52 0.38
CA ILE A 10 -17.55 1.36 1.49
C ILE A 10 -17.50 2.50 2.49
N HIS A 11 -16.28 3.04 2.80
CA HIS A 11 -16.14 4.00 3.88
C HIS A 11 -14.84 4.82 3.75
N SER A 12 -14.85 6.02 4.36
CA SER A 12 -13.64 6.82 4.58
C SER A 12 -13.59 7.28 6.04
N ALA A 13 -12.48 7.03 6.70
CA ALA A 13 -12.25 7.45 8.08
C ALA A 13 -11.28 8.64 8.13
N HIS A 14 -11.60 9.64 8.93
CA HIS A 14 -10.74 10.77 9.25
C HIS A 14 -10.16 10.62 10.66
N PHE A 15 -10.99 10.26 11.63
CA PHE A 15 -10.61 10.01 13.01
C PHE A 15 -10.57 8.51 13.31
N ILE A 16 -9.98 8.15 14.46
CA ILE A 16 -9.92 6.77 14.93
C ILE A 16 -11.34 6.22 15.15
N ASP A 17 -12.23 7.04 15.68
CA ASP A 17 -13.63 6.67 15.96
C ASP A 17 -14.47 6.48 14.68
N ASP A 18 -13.99 6.99 13.53
CA ASP A 18 -14.64 6.78 12.23
C ASP A 18 -14.25 5.42 11.61
N LEU A 19 -13.28 4.71 12.18
CA LEU A 19 -12.86 3.42 11.61
C LEU A 19 -14.00 2.41 11.66
N PRO A 20 -14.24 1.65 10.59
CA PRO A 20 -15.24 0.60 10.60
C PRO A 20 -14.89 -0.47 11.65
N GLU A 21 -15.85 -1.35 11.97
CA GLU A 21 -15.63 -2.46 12.89
C GLU A 21 -14.33 -3.21 12.57
N ASP A 22 -13.54 -3.52 13.62
CA ASP A 22 -12.26 -4.22 13.51
C ASP A 22 -12.48 -5.72 13.30
N SER A 23 -12.99 -6.08 12.13
CA SER A 23 -13.39 -7.43 11.77
C SER A 23 -12.95 -7.81 10.36
N GLY A 24 -12.81 -9.10 10.11
CA GLY A 24 -12.36 -9.64 8.83
C GLY A 24 -10.86 -9.44 8.60
N PHE A 25 -10.47 -9.23 7.35
CA PHE A 25 -9.08 -9.13 6.91
C PHE A 25 -8.87 -7.86 6.10
N GLU A 26 -7.85 -7.10 6.44
CA GLU A 26 -7.50 -5.85 5.77
C GLU A 26 -6.06 -5.93 5.24
N ILE A 27 -5.86 -5.56 3.98
CA ILE A 27 -4.54 -5.32 3.41
C ILE A 27 -4.44 -3.82 3.14
N ALA A 28 -3.51 -3.15 3.83
CA ALA A 28 -3.34 -1.73 3.69
C ALA A 28 -2.31 -1.38 2.61
N PHE A 29 -2.60 -0.32 1.88
CA PHE A 29 -1.70 0.28 0.91
C PHE A 29 -1.19 1.62 1.43
N ALA A 30 0.12 1.70 1.62
CA ALA A 30 0.84 2.91 1.97
C ALA A 30 1.75 3.34 0.81
N GLY A 31 2.19 4.58 0.81
CA GLY A 31 3.14 5.06 -0.18
C GLY A 31 3.23 6.58 -0.20
N ARG A 32 4.32 7.10 -0.72
CA ARG A 32 4.49 8.54 -0.90
C ARG A 32 3.46 9.09 -1.87
N SER A 33 3.14 10.36 -1.69
CA SER A 33 2.33 11.08 -2.69
C SER A 33 2.95 10.92 -4.08
N ASN A 34 2.12 10.60 -5.07
CA ASN A 34 2.52 10.31 -6.45
C ASN A 34 3.42 9.07 -6.67
N ALA A 35 3.56 8.19 -5.70
CA ALA A 35 4.24 6.90 -5.89
C ALA A 35 3.47 5.93 -6.80
N GLY A 36 2.20 6.20 -7.09
CA GLY A 36 1.36 5.35 -7.93
C GLY A 36 0.40 4.44 -7.16
N LYS A 37 0.18 4.71 -5.85
CA LYS A 37 -0.66 3.90 -4.96
C LYS A 37 -2.09 3.71 -5.49
N SER A 38 -2.81 4.80 -5.76
CA SER A 38 -4.18 4.73 -6.30
C SER A 38 -4.24 4.06 -7.68
N SER A 39 -3.19 4.23 -8.50
CA SER A 39 -3.09 3.54 -9.80
C SER A 39 -2.88 2.04 -9.62
N ALA A 40 -2.10 1.62 -8.62
CA ALA A 40 -1.91 0.21 -8.31
C ALA A 40 -3.21 -0.43 -7.80
N ILE A 41 -3.92 0.22 -6.86
CA ILE A 41 -5.22 -0.24 -6.37
C ILE A 41 -6.24 -0.36 -7.51
N ASN A 42 -6.32 0.63 -8.40
CA ASN A 42 -7.22 0.61 -9.54
C ASN A 42 -6.88 -0.51 -10.54
N ALA A 43 -5.59 -0.77 -10.78
CA ALA A 43 -5.14 -1.84 -11.66
C ALA A 43 -5.49 -3.22 -11.08
N LEU A 44 -5.26 -3.43 -9.78
CA LEU A 44 -5.62 -4.64 -9.05
C LEU A 44 -7.14 -4.87 -9.04
N ALA A 45 -7.93 -3.83 -8.80
CA ALA A 45 -9.39 -3.90 -8.82
C ALA A 45 -9.98 -4.07 -10.23
N ASN A 46 -9.15 -3.99 -11.28
CA ASN A 46 -9.58 -3.88 -12.67
C ASN A 46 -10.64 -2.78 -12.88
N HIS A 47 -10.47 -1.66 -12.20
CA HIS A 47 -11.41 -0.55 -12.19
C HIS A 47 -10.69 0.78 -12.49
N ASN A 48 -11.25 1.60 -13.40
CA ASN A 48 -10.55 2.81 -13.87
C ASN A 48 -10.49 3.95 -12.84
N ARG A 49 -11.40 4.01 -11.88
CA ARG A 49 -11.54 5.11 -10.90
C ARG A 49 -12.11 4.66 -9.56
N LEU A 50 -11.71 3.53 -9.04
CA LEU A 50 -12.11 3.07 -7.71
C LEU A 50 -11.42 3.94 -6.64
N ALA A 51 -10.10 3.92 -6.63
CA ALA A 51 -9.29 4.84 -5.83
C ALA A 51 -9.04 6.12 -6.65
N TYR A 52 -9.20 7.27 -6.00
CA TYR A 52 -9.09 8.55 -6.70
C TYR A 52 -7.63 8.86 -7.04
N VAL A 53 -7.32 8.89 -8.33
CA VAL A 53 -5.99 9.30 -8.84
C VAL A 53 -5.98 10.81 -9.00
N SER A 54 -5.31 11.54 -8.10
CA SER A 54 -5.12 12.97 -8.21
C SER A 54 -3.72 13.29 -8.72
N LYS A 55 -3.64 14.21 -9.70
CA LYS A 55 -2.37 14.85 -10.06
C LYS A 55 -1.97 15.94 -9.05
N GLN A 56 -2.92 16.43 -8.26
CA GLN A 56 -2.67 17.38 -7.19
C GLN A 56 -2.34 16.61 -5.90
N PRO A 57 -1.15 16.81 -5.34
CA PRO A 57 -0.77 16.16 -4.10
C PRO A 57 -1.63 16.64 -2.91
N GLY A 58 -1.89 15.77 -1.92
CA GLY A 58 -2.61 16.13 -0.68
C GLY A 58 -4.14 16.01 -0.73
N ARG A 59 -4.72 15.40 -1.77
CA ARG A 59 -6.19 15.20 -1.84
C ARG A 59 -6.70 13.98 -1.09
N THR A 60 -5.94 12.90 -1.00
CA THR A 60 -6.33 11.73 -0.20
C THR A 60 -5.89 11.95 1.24
N GLN A 61 -6.79 12.50 2.03
CA GLN A 61 -6.55 12.85 3.44
C GLN A 61 -7.23 11.87 4.39
N LEU A 62 -7.92 10.88 3.86
CA LEU A 62 -8.72 9.92 4.59
C LEU A 62 -8.16 8.51 4.41
N ILE A 63 -8.43 7.64 5.36
CA ILE A 63 -8.23 6.20 5.23
C ILE A 63 -9.45 5.69 4.48
N ASN A 64 -9.27 5.21 3.25
CA ASN A 64 -10.38 4.75 2.42
C ASN A 64 -10.45 3.22 2.42
N PHE A 65 -11.63 2.69 2.67
CA PHE A 65 -11.91 1.27 2.74
C PHE A 65 -12.66 0.82 1.48
N PHE A 66 -12.14 -0.24 0.87
CA PHE A 66 -12.74 -0.90 -0.28
C PHE A 66 -12.97 -2.37 0.07
N GLN A 67 -14.15 -2.89 -0.23
CA GLN A 67 -14.56 -4.26 0.07
C GLN A 67 -14.74 -5.05 -1.20
N LEU A 68 -14.44 -6.35 -1.16
CA LEU A 68 -14.77 -7.27 -2.25
C LEU A 68 -16.28 -7.44 -2.35
N HIS A 69 -16.84 -7.38 -3.57
CA HIS A 69 -18.28 -7.48 -3.79
C HIS A 69 -18.88 -8.80 -3.29
N HIS A 70 -18.11 -9.88 -3.29
CA HIS A 70 -18.55 -11.23 -2.90
C HIS A 70 -17.96 -11.72 -1.58
N SER A 71 -17.26 -10.88 -0.83
CA SER A 71 -16.69 -11.23 0.48
C SER A 71 -16.71 -10.03 1.40
N GLU A 72 -17.61 -10.07 2.38
CA GLU A 72 -17.70 -9.02 3.40
C GLU A 72 -16.49 -9.00 4.33
N ASN A 73 -15.73 -10.09 4.36
CA ASN A 73 -14.61 -10.26 5.27
C ASN A 73 -13.28 -9.69 4.76
N PHE A 74 -13.17 -9.35 3.46
CA PHE A 74 -11.91 -8.86 2.90
C PHE A 74 -12.00 -7.40 2.43
N LYS A 75 -11.10 -6.57 2.94
CA LYS A 75 -11.00 -5.15 2.62
C LYS A 75 -9.60 -4.79 2.13
N ILE A 76 -9.52 -3.94 1.12
CA ILE A 76 -8.33 -3.17 0.78
C ILE A 76 -8.46 -1.78 1.39
N VAL A 77 -7.38 -1.30 2.02
CA VAL A 77 -7.37 -0.02 2.71
C VAL A 77 -6.35 0.90 2.07
N ASP A 78 -6.81 2.00 1.51
CA ASP A 78 -5.97 3.04 0.90
C ASP A 78 -5.60 4.08 1.95
N LEU A 79 -4.36 4.00 2.45
CA LEU A 79 -3.85 4.94 3.42
C LEU A 79 -3.47 6.25 2.73
N PRO A 80 -3.52 7.36 3.44
CA PRO A 80 -3.06 8.64 2.93
C PRO A 80 -1.60 8.60 2.47
N GLY A 81 -1.33 9.33 1.38
CA GLY A 81 0.03 9.46 0.86
C GLY A 81 0.90 10.30 1.80
N TYR A 82 2.01 9.75 2.27
CA TYR A 82 2.97 10.48 3.10
C TYR A 82 3.96 11.32 2.26
N GLY A 83 4.69 12.22 2.92
CA GLY A 83 5.77 13.01 2.29
C GLY A 83 5.31 14.20 1.46
N PHE A 84 4.11 14.71 1.71
CA PHE A 84 3.64 15.91 1.05
C PHE A 84 4.05 17.17 1.81
N ALA A 85 4.88 18.03 1.16
CA ALA A 85 5.49 19.21 1.79
C ALA A 85 4.50 20.36 2.13
N LYS A 86 3.28 20.33 1.59
CA LYS A 86 2.26 21.40 1.77
C LYS A 86 1.07 20.95 2.62
N VAL A 87 1.22 19.93 3.45
CA VAL A 87 0.17 19.57 4.41
C VAL A 87 0.18 20.59 5.54
N ASN A 88 -0.99 21.11 5.91
CA ASN A 88 -1.15 21.96 7.07
C ASN A 88 -0.58 21.24 8.31
N ILE A 89 0.09 21.99 9.21
CA ILE A 89 0.75 21.48 10.41
C ILE A 89 -0.23 20.66 11.26
N ASP A 90 -1.47 21.10 11.38
CA ASP A 90 -2.50 20.40 12.17
C ASP A 90 -2.89 19.05 11.55
N MET A 91 -2.92 18.99 10.23
CA MET A 91 -3.18 17.77 9.50
C MET A 91 -2.02 16.79 9.61
N LYS A 92 -0.78 17.25 9.63
CA LYS A 92 0.39 16.41 9.87
C LYS A 92 0.35 15.81 11.27
N LYS A 93 0.07 16.61 12.29
CA LYS A 93 -0.09 16.14 13.68
C LYS A 93 -1.21 15.10 13.80
N HIS A 94 -2.34 15.32 13.12
CA HIS A 94 -3.43 14.36 13.09
C HIS A 94 -3.00 13.00 12.51
N TRP A 95 -2.24 13.01 11.40
CA TRP A 95 -1.73 11.79 10.77
C TRP A 95 -0.69 11.07 11.61
N ASP A 96 0.13 11.82 12.33
CA ASP A 96 1.13 11.27 13.26
C ASP A 96 0.45 10.52 14.44
N ILE A 97 -0.86 10.68 14.63
CA ILE A 97 -1.66 9.96 15.64
C ILE A 97 -2.47 8.83 15.00
N VAL A 98 -3.23 9.12 13.95
CA VAL A 98 -4.21 8.17 13.37
C VAL A 98 -3.55 7.02 12.64
N LEU A 99 -2.50 7.30 11.84
CA LEU A 99 -1.82 6.24 11.07
C LEU A 99 -1.09 5.24 11.95
N PRO A 100 -0.26 5.65 12.92
CA PRO A 100 0.38 4.69 13.84
C PRO A 100 -0.66 3.88 14.61
N HIS A 101 -1.75 4.51 15.05
CA HIS A 101 -2.83 3.79 15.74
C HIS A 101 -3.45 2.73 14.82
N TYR A 102 -3.84 3.09 13.61
CA TYR A 102 -4.38 2.14 12.65
C TYR A 102 -3.39 1.01 12.36
N LEU A 103 -2.15 1.32 12.03
CA LEU A 103 -1.14 0.33 11.65
C LEU A 103 -0.80 -0.63 12.79
N GLN A 104 -0.73 -0.14 14.04
CA GLN A 104 -0.24 -0.92 15.19
C GLN A 104 -1.36 -1.62 15.96
N LYS A 105 -2.57 -1.05 15.99
CA LYS A 105 -3.66 -1.54 16.84
C LYS A 105 -4.74 -2.31 16.07
N ARG A 106 -4.82 -2.16 14.75
CA ARG A 106 -5.84 -2.80 13.94
C ARG A 106 -5.63 -4.31 13.86
N HIS A 107 -6.55 -5.09 14.43
CA HIS A 107 -6.49 -6.56 14.43
C HIS A 107 -6.78 -7.14 13.04
N ALA A 108 -7.78 -6.58 12.34
CA ALA A 108 -8.14 -6.99 10.99
C ALA A 108 -7.00 -6.79 9.97
N LEU A 109 -6.05 -5.89 10.22
CA LEU A 109 -4.91 -5.64 9.34
C LEU A 109 -3.97 -6.85 9.32
N VAL A 110 -3.85 -7.52 8.18
CA VAL A 110 -3.03 -8.74 8.01
C VAL A 110 -1.69 -8.49 7.31
N GLY A 111 -1.51 -7.36 6.64
CA GLY A 111 -0.25 -7.02 5.98
C GLY A 111 -0.26 -5.64 5.35
N LEU A 112 0.93 -5.15 5.00
CA LEU A 112 1.14 -3.82 4.44
C LEU A 112 1.81 -3.88 3.07
N ILE A 113 1.15 -3.32 2.06
CA ILE A 113 1.73 -3.05 0.75
C ILE A 113 2.31 -1.63 0.76
N ILE A 114 3.61 -1.48 0.52
CA ILE A 114 4.24 -0.17 0.40
C ILE A 114 4.56 0.10 -1.07
N VAL A 115 3.96 1.15 -1.60
CA VAL A 115 4.10 1.55 -3.00
C VAL A 115 5.19 2.61 -3.15
N MET A 116 6.22 2.31 -3.95
CA MET A 116 7.35 3.19 -4.21
C MET A 116 7.57 3.33 -5.72
N ASP A 117 7.93 4.54 -6.19
CA ASP A 117 8.40 4.71 -7.57
C ASP A 117 9.77 4.01 -7.71
N ILE A 118 9.90 3.07 -8.65
CA ILE A 118 11.12 2.27 -8.85
C ILE A 118 12.38 3.13 -9.04
N ARG A 119 12.22 4.33 -9.60
CA ARG A 119 13.33 5.28 -9.86
C ARG A 119 13.81 6.02 -8.61
N HIS A 120 12.99 6.05 -7.55
CA HIS A 120 13.20 6.82 -6.32
C HIS A 120 12.74 6.03 -5.10
N SER A 121 13.15 4.78 -5.01
CA SER A 121 12.73 3.85 -3.96
C SER A 121 13.55 4.00 -2.67
N LEU A 122 12.95 3.60 -1.57
CA LEU A 122 13.53 3.55 -0.23
C LEU A 122 14.08 4.92 0.22
N THR A 123 13.22 5.93 0.19
CA THR A 123 13.52 7.25 0.75
C THR A 123 13.44 7.21 2.27
N PRO A 124 13.95 8.25 3.00
CA PRO A 124 13.83 8.30 4.47
C PRO A 124 12.40 8.13 5.00
N LEU A 125 11.40 8.61 4.26
CA LEU A 125 9.99 8.43 4.64
C LEU A 125 9.49 7.00 4.42
N ASP A 126 10.00 6.33 3.40
CA ASP A 126 9.69 4.91 3.17
C ASP A 126 10.33 4.05 4.27
N ASP A 127 11.57 4.34 4.66
CA ASP A 127 12.27 3.70 5.79
C ASP A 127 11.50 3.91 7.10
N GLN A 128 11.05 5.13 7.38
CA GLN A 128 10.24 5.44 8.56
C GLN A 128 8.93 4.64 8.59
N MET A 129 8.22 4.54 7.46
CA MET A 129 6.98 3.77 7.36
C MET A 129 7.22 2.28 7.64
N ILE A 130 8.28 1.71 7.09
CA ILE A 130 8.67 0.32 7.32
C ILE A 130 8.95 0.10 8.81
N ARG A 131 9.76 0.95 9.44
CA ARG A 131 10.11 0.84 10.88
C ARG A 131 8.90 0.99 11.80
N TRP A 132 7.92 1.80 11.43
CA TRP A 132 6.68 1.90 12.20
C TRP A 132 5.84 0.62 12.13
N PHE A 133 5.92 -0.11 11.02
CA PHE A 133 5.12 -1.30 10.84
C PHE A 133 5.77 -2.59 11.35
N ILE A 134 7.10 -2.68 11.32
CA ILE A 134 7.85 -3.87 11.78
C ILE A 134 7.42 -4.38 13.16
N PRO A 135 7.20 -3.54 14.19
CA PRO A 135 6.81 -4.02 15.52
C PRO A 135 5.48 -4.77 15.58
N THR A 136 4.66 -4.68 14.51
CA THR A 136 3.42 -5.46 14.42
C THR A 136 3.63 -6.94 14.17
N GLY A 137 4.82 -7.34 13.72
CA GLY A 137 5.14 -8.71 13.28
C GLY A 137 4.44 -9.13 11.99
N LYS A 138 3.66 -8.25 11.37
CA LYS A 138 2.89 -8.53 10.14
C LYS A 138 3.76 -8.37 8.90
N PRO A 139 3.47 -9.10 7.80
CA PRO A 139 4.28 -9.06 6.59
C PRO A 139 4.20 -7.73 5.85
N ILE A 140 5.30 -7.39 5.18
CA ILE A 140 5.43 -6.22 4.30
C ILE A 140 5.77 -6.69 2.88
N HIS A 141 5.06 -6.15 1.90
CA HIS A 141 5.41 -6.30 0.49
C HIS A 141 5.57 -4.95 -0.19
N ILE A 142 6.63 -4.78 -0.96
CA ILE A 142 6.95 -3.51 -1.62
C ILE A 142 6.69 -3.61 -3.11
N LEU A 143 5.82 -2.74 -3.63
CA LEU A 143 5.56 -2.57 -5.05
C LEU A 143 6.41 -1.44 -5.62
N LEU A 144 7.40 -1.79 -6.42
CA LEU A 144 8.22 -0.84 -7.16
C LEU A 144 7.52 -0.47 -8.46
N THR A 145 6.68 0.55 -8.39
CA THR A 145 5.79 0.99 -9.47
C THR A 145 6.49 1.74 -10.59
N LYS A 146 5.76 2.00 -11.67
CA LYS A 146 6.22 2.72 -12.87
C LYS A 146 7.38 2.03 -13.59
N ALA A 147 7.45 0.71 -13.51
CA ALA A 147 8.44 -0.08 -14.23
C ALA A 147 8.33 0.10 -15.76
N ASP A 148 7.14 0.48 -16.26
CA ASP A 148 6.91 0.86 -17.66
C ASP A 148 7.74 2.07 -18.15
N LYS A 149 8.27 2.88 -17.23
CA LYS A 149 9.14 4.03 -17.55
C LYS A 149 10.59 3.64 -17.77
N LEU A 150 10.93 2.38 -17.59
CA LEU A 150 12.26 1.84 -17.71
C LEU A 150 12.30 0.72 -18.76
N SER A 151 13.46 0.51 -19.39
CA SER A 151 13.71 -0.70 -20.15
C SER A 151 13.85 -1.91 -19.22
N ARG A 152 13.73 -3.13 -19.75
CA ARG A 152 13.88 -4.36 -18.98
C ARG A 152 15.24 -4.42 -18.25
N ASN A 153 16.32 -4.02 -18.92
CA ASN A 153 17.66 -3.99 -18.30
C ASN A 153 17.75 -2.97 -17.16
N GLN A 154 17.19 -1.77 -17.36
CA GLN A 154 17.14 -0.75 -16.31
C GLN A 154 16.29 -1.20 -15.12
N THR A 155 15.12 -1.84 -15.38
CA THR A 155 14.29 -2.40 -14.31
C THR A 155 15.07 -3.40 -13.48
N ASN A 156 15.79 -4.34 -14.12
CA ASN A 156 16.60 -5.32 -13.41
C ASN A 156 17.73 -4.66 -12.58
N GLN A 157 18.37 -3.63 -13.11
CA GLN A 157 19.39 -2.88 -12.39
C GLN A 157 18.82 -2.18 -11.15
N GLU A 158 17.66 -1.53 -11.27
CA GLU A 158 17.01 -0.88 -10.14
C GLU A 158 16.52 -1.89 -9.08
N LEU A 159 16.02 -3.06 -9.49
CA LEU A 159 15.69 -4.15 -8.57
C LEU A 159 16.90 -4.64 -7.78
N GLN A 160 18.07 -4.79 -8.43
CA GLN A 160 19.30 -5.19 -7.74
C GLN A 160 19.80 -4.10 -6.77
N LYS A 161 19.78 -2.84 -7.19
CA LYS A 161 20.10 -1.70 -6.30
C LYS A 161 19.17 -1.65 -5.10
N PHE A 162 17.86 -1.83 -5.33
CA PHE A 162 16.87 -1.85 -4.27
C PHE A 162 17.14 -2.97 -3.27
N LYS A 163 17.41 -4.19 -3.76
CA LYS A 163 17.76 -5.34 -2.93
C LYS A 163 18.98 -5.05 -2.03
N GLN A 164 20.02 -4.40 -2.59
CA GLN A 164 21.21 -4.01 -1.82
C GLN A 164 20.87 -2.96 -0.75
N LYS A 165 20.09 -1.92 -1.10
CA LYS A 165 19.63 -0.90 -0.14
C LYS A 165 18.82 -1.52 0.99
N LEU A 166 17.85 -2.39 0.65
CA LEU A 166 17.00 -3.06 1.62
C LEU A 166 17.81 -3.90 2.60
N LYS A 167 18.81 -4.63 2.09
CA LYS A 167 19.76 -5.40 2.93
C LYS A 167 20.58 -4.49 3.84
N ALA A 168 21.03 -3.34 3.36
CA ALA A 168 21.82 -2.38 4.14
C ALA A 168 21.01 -1.73 5.28
N CYS A 169 19.67 -1.63 5.15
CA CYS A 169 18.82 -1.09 6.20
C CYS A 169 18.65 -2.03 7.42
N ASN A 170 19.05 -3.29 7.28
CA ASN A 170 19.02 -4.30 8.35
C ASN A 170 17.67 -4.37 9.09
N PHE A 171 16.57 -4.43 8.33
CA PHE A 171 15.24 -4.56 8.90
C PHE A 171 15.04 -5.94 9.53
N GLU A 172 14.53 -5.99 10.76
CA GLU A 172 14.24 -7.21 11.50
C GLU A 172 12.87 -7.80 11.12
N ALA A 173 12.57 -7.86 9.83
CA ALA A 173 11.32 -8.42 9.32
C ALA A 173 11.51 -8.98 7.91
N PRO A 174 10.77 -10.03 7.53
CA PRO A 174 10.74 -10.50 6.16
C PRO A 174 10.01 -9.49 5.27
N ILE A 175 10.75 -8.80 4.41
CA ILE A 175 10.20 -7.87 3.44
C ILE A 175 10.37 -8.46 2.05
N SER A 176 9.26 -8.66 1.34
CA SER A 176 9.26 -9.06 -0.06
C SER A 176 9.05 -7.84 -0.98
N PHE A 177 9.48 -7.94 -2.23
CA PHE A 177 9.31 -6.85 -3.19
C PHE A 177 9.23 -7.36 -4.63
N GLN A 178 8.61 -6.58 -5.49
CA GLN A 178 8.54 -6.83 -6.93
C GLN A 178 8.49 -5.53 -7.73
N SER A 179 8.81 -5.59 -9.03
CA SER A 179 8.48 -4.52 -9.97
C SER A 179 6.99 -4.57 -10.34
N PHE A 180 6.41 -3.40 -10.63
CA PHE A 180 5.00 -3.29 -10.94
C PHE A 180 4.73 -2.20 -11.99
N SER A 181 3.81 -2.46 -12.91
CA SER A 181 3.28 -1.45 -13.83
C SER A 181 1.77 -1.50 -13.89
N SER A 182 1.12 -0.47 -13.34
CA SER A 182 -0.33 -0.30 -13.49
C SER A 182 -0.75 -0.11 -14.95
N LEU A 183 0.12 0.49 -15.77
CA LEU A 183 -0.18 0.77 -17.19
C LEU A 183 -0.15 -0.50 -18.04
N LYS A 184 0.90 -1.31 -17.86
CA LYS A 184 1.08 -2.57 -18.61
C LYS A 184 0.41 -3.76 -17.93
N LYS A 185 -0.11 -3.56 -16.73
CA LYS A 185 -0.65 -4.61 -15.85
C LYS A 185 0.38 -5.71 -15.50
N ASP A 186 1.69 -5.35 -15.53
CA ASP A 186 2.77 -6.28 -15.16
C ASP A 186 2.85 -6.42 -13.63
N GLY A 187 2.97 -7.64 -13.12
CA GLY A 187 3.11 -7.97 -11.70
C GLY A 187 1.79 -8.02 -10.91
N LEU A 188 0.62 -8.04 -11.59
CA LEU A 188 -0.68 -8.17 -10.91
C LEU A 188 -0.85 -9.54 -10.26
N GLU A 189 -0.54 -10.61 -10.98
CA GLU A 189 -0.66 -11.99 -10.51
C GLU A 189 0.22 -12.23 -9.29
N ASP A 190 1.45 -11.71 -9.31
CA ASP A 190 2.37 -11.82 -8.16
C ASP A 190 1.82 -11.15 -6.90
N VAL A 191 1.13 -9.99 -7.04
CA VAL A 191 0.47 -9.33 -5.90
C VAL A 191 -0.70 -10.16 -5.38
N GLU A 192 -1.48 -10.78 -6.25
CA GLU A 192 -2.57 -11.67 -5.86
C GLU A 192 -2.06 -12.87 -5.09
N ASP A 193 -0.94 -13.46 -5.51
CA ASP A 193 -0.27 -14.55 -4.79
C ASP A 193 0.19 -14.12 -3.38
N ILE A 194 0.64 -12.87 -3.22
CA ILE A 194 0.96 -12.30 -1.91
C ILE A 194 -0.30 -12.21 -1.04
N PHE A 195 -1.41 -11.75 -1.60
CA PHE A 195 -2.67 -11.66 -0.86
C PHE A 195 -3.17 -13.02 -0.41
N LEU A 196 -3.13 -14.01 -1.32
CA LEU A 196 -3.49 -15.39 -1.01
C LEU A 196 -2.66 -15.98 0.16
N LYS A 197 -1.36 -15.62 0.23
CA LYS A 197 -0.48 -16.06 1.31
C LYS A 197 -0.78 -15.38 2.65
N TRP A 198 -1.32 -14.16 2.63
CA TRP A 198 -1.59 -13.39 3.84
C TRP A 198 -3.00 -13.60 4.39
N LEU A 199 -3.91 -13.97 3.52
CA LEU A 199 -5.29 -14.26 3.93
C LEU A 199 -5.37 -15.69 4.47
N PRO A 200 -5.93 -15.89 5.66
CA PRO A 200 -6.22 -17.23 6.15
C PRO A 200 -7.41 -17.78 5.36
N PHE A 201 -7.15 -18.35 4.20
CA PHE A 201 -8.14 -19.16 3.55
C PHE A 201 -8.30 -20.42 4.39
N SER A 202 -9.41 -20.53 5.08
CA SER A 202 -9.89 -21.79 5.61
C SER A 202 -10.02 -22.74 4.43
N GLY A 203 -9.18 -23.78 4.40
CA GLY A 203 -9.32 -24.89 3.49
C GLY A 203 -10.65 -25.60 3.69
#